data_0c82cbf5ab9139b64e3da7c133679ebd
#
_entry.id   0c82cbf5ab9139b64e3da7c133679ebd
#
_cell.length_a   1.000
_cell.length_b   1.000
_cell.length_c   1.000
_cell.angle_alpha   90.00
_cell.angle_beta   90.00
_cell.angle_gamma   90.00
#
_symmetry.space_group_name_H-M   'P 1'
#
loop_
_entity.id
_entity.type
_entity.pdbx_description
1 polymer ?
#
loop_
_entity_poly.entity_id
_entity_poly.type
_entity_poly.pdbx_seq_one_letter_code
_entity_poly.pdbx_strand_id
1 'polypeptide(L)'
;VGSEMCIRDRSTALNVLEDEGYYCVDNMPISLIPKFAELANAGEDGYSNIAIGVDIRSGHALAELDSVLDDMLNKHFNYTILFLESSDEVLVKRYKETRRTHPLAMDDHDRIDNVIKLERDELKFLKKRADVIIDTSQMLTRELKAELEGIFFDDKNFKNLFVTVLSFGFKYGIPADADLVFDVRFLPNPYYVDELRPLTGLDLSLIHISEPTRLGMIS
;
A
#
# COMPACT_ATOMS: atom_id res chain seq x y z
N VAL A 1 -3.78 5.95 5.90
CA VAL A 1 -4.96 6.63 5.33
C VAL A 1 -5.53 5.77 4.22
N GLY A 2 -6.80 5.66 4.10
CA GLY A 2 -7.44 4.88 3.03
C GLY A 2 -8.80 5.45 2.68
N SER A 3 -9.31 5.05 1.51
CA SER A 3 -10.70 5.28 1.12
C SER A 3 -11.65 4.70 2.18
N GLU A 4 -12.81 5.30 2.39
CA GLU A 4 -13.81 4.75 3.30
C GLU A 4 -14.23 3.33 2.89
N MET A 5 -14.17 3.03 1.61
CA MET A 5 -14.43 1.70 1.09
C MET A 5 -13.32 0.69 1.38
N CYS A 6 -12.16 1.15 1.79
CA CYS A 6 -11.05 0.35 2.32
C CYS A 6 -11.13 0.18 3.85
N ILE A 7 -12.28 0.44 4.50
CA ILE A 7 -12.45 0.31 5.97
C ILE A 7 -11.99 -1.07 6.44
N ARG A 8 -12.35 -2.12 5.74
CA ARG A 8 -11.93 -3.49 6.07
C ARG A 8 -10.40 -3.63 6.06
N ASP A 9 -9.75 -3.08 5.05
CA ASP A 9 -8.31 -3.19 4.89
C ASP A 9 -7.59 -2.29 5.91
N ARG A 10 -8.14 -1.10 6.19
CA ARG A 10 -7.66 -0.21 7.25
C ARG A 10 -7.78 -0.85 8.63
N SER A 11 -8.93 -1.44 8.95
CA SER A 11 -9.10 -2.16 10.21
C SER A 11 -8.16 -3.35 10.32
N THR A 12 -7.92 -4.07 9.22
CA THR A 12 -6.92 -5.14 9.19
C THR A 12 -5.52 -4.59 9.47
N ALA A 13 -5.14 -3.48 8.83
CA ALA A 13 -3.84 -2.87 9.07
C ALA A 13 -3.67 -2.39 10.51
N LEU A 14 -4.67 -1.75 11.10
CA LEU A 14 -4.64 -1.34 12.51
C LEU A 14 -4.52 -2.53 13.46
N ASN A 15 -5.26 -3.62 13.20
CA ASN A 15 -5.16 -4.83 14.03
C ASN A 15 -3.77 -5.46 13.95
N VAL A 16 -3.14 -5.49 12.77
CA VAL A 16 -1.77 -5.99 12.62
C VAL A 16 -0.78 -5.15 13.42
N LEU A 17 -0.91 -3.82 13.35
CA LEU A 17 -0.06 -2.91 14.10
C LEU A 17 -0.31 -3.03 15.62
N GLU A 18 -1.56 -3.24 16.05
CA GLU A 18 -1.91 -3.46 17.45
C GLU A 18 -1.33 -4.78 17.99
N ASP A 19 -1.40 -5.87 17.21
CA ASP A 19 -0.77 -7.15 17.54
C ASP A 19 0.75 -7.00 17.80
N GLU A 20 1.39 -6.05 17.14
CA GLU A 20 2.82 -5.73 17.26
C GLU A 20 3.12 -4.60 18.27
N GLY A 21 2.14 -4.26 19.11
CA GLY A 21 2.32 -3.35 20.23
C GLY A 21 2.19 -1.86 19.90
N TYR A 22 1.64 -1.50 18.75
CA TYR A 22 1.27 -0.11 18.48
C TYR A 22 -0.01 0.27 19.20
N TYR A 23 -0.07 1.49 19.71
CA TYR A 23 -1.34 2.05 20.16
C TYR A 23 -2.15 2.54 18.96
N CYS A 24 -3.24 1.84 18.66
CA CYS A 24 -4.03 2.09 17.45
C CYS A 24 -5.30 2.90 17.75
N VAL A 25 -5.53 3.95 16.98
CA VAL A 25 -6.76 4.74 17.04
C VAL A 25 -7.34 4.85 15.64
N ASP A 26 -8.55 4.35 15.44
CA ASP A 26 -9.25 4.50 14.17
C ASP A 26 -10.14 5.75 14.15
N ASN A 27 -10.27 6.35 12.98
CA ASN A 27 -11.13 7.52 12.73
C ASN A 27 -10.89 8.70 13.69
N MET A 28 -9.62 9.02 13.94
CA MET A 28 -9.26 10.14 14.81
C MET A 28 -9.55 11.48 14.15
N PRO A 29 -10.15 12.46 14.89
CA PRO A 29 -10.25 13.82 14.42
C PRO A 29 -8.87 14.44 14.16
N ILE A 30 -8.70 15.06 12.99
CA ILE A 30 -7.40 15.58 12.53
C ILE A 30 -6.81 16.58 13.51
N SER A 31 -7.64 17.43 14.16
CA SER A 31 -7.22 18.38 15.17
C SER A 31 -6.58 17.76 16.42
N LEU A 32 -6.77 16.47 16.66
CA LEU A 32 -6.18 15.77 17.81
C LEU A 32 -4.84 15.09 17.48
N ILE A 33 -4.50 14.90 16.20
CA ILE A 33 -3.27 14.24 15.76
C ILE A 33 -2.02 14.86 16.40
N PRO A 34 -1.83 16.22 16.41
CA PRO A 34 -0.64 16.82 17.02
C PRO A 34 -0.52 16.50 18.51
N LYS A 35 -1.63 16.48 19.25
CA LYS A 35 -1.63 16.18 20.69
C LYS A 35 -1.24 14.74 20.96
N PHE A 36 -1.71 13.79 20.13
CA PHE A 36 -1.30 12.39 20.22
C PHE A 36 0.18 12.20 19.89
N ALA A 37 0.69 12.92 18.89
CA ALA A 37 2.11 12.91 18.57
C ALA A 37 2.98 13.45 19.73
N GLU A 38 2.52 14.48 20.43
CA GLU A 38 3.19 15.01 21.64
C GLU A 38 3.21 13.97 22.77
N LEU A 39 2.14 13.23 22.99
CA LEU A 39 2.06 12.12 23.97
C LEU A 39 3.04 10.98 23.62
N ALA A 40 3.09 10.60 22.35
CA ALA A 40 4.03 9.58 21.89
C ALA A 40 5.50 9.98 22.16
N ASN A 41 5.82 11.26 21.95
CA ASN A 41 7.19 11.76 22.12
C ASN A 41 7.56 11.99 23.61
N ALA A 42 6.57 12.18 24.50
CA ALA A 42 6.79 12.35 25.92
C ALA A 42 7.27 11.07 26.63
N GLY A 43 7.13 9.91 25.99
CA GLY A 43 7.61 8.63 26.52
C GLY A 43 6.89 8.16 27.79
N GLU A 44 5.79 8.80 28.16
CA GLU A 44 4.98 8.45 29.30
C GLU A 44 4.00 7.31 28.92
N ASP A 45 3.94 6.28 29.73
CA ASP A 45 2.91 5.23 29.75
C ASP A 45 2.73 4.36 28.48
N GLY A 46 3.80 3.96 27.77
CA GLY A 46 3.71 2.88 26.79
C GLY A 46 3.23 3.31 25.38
N TYR A 47 3.15 4.59 25.08
CA TYR A 47 2.76 5.14 23.77
C TYR A 47 3.94 5.37 22.83
N SER A 48 4.94 4.51 22.84
CA SER A 48 6.14 4.70 22.01
C SER A 48 5.86 4.63 20.50
N ASN A 49 4.88 3.83 20.10
CA ASN A 49 4.46 3.66 18.71
C ASN A 49 2.95 3.86 18.62
N ILE A 50 2.51 4.79 17.78
CA ILE A 50 1.08 5.11 17.58
C ILE A 50 0.73 4.91 16.11
N ALA A 51 -0.40 4.26 15.86
CA ALA A 51 -1.00 4.18 14.54
C ALA A 51 -2.37 4.86 14.51
N ILE A 52 -2.55 5.79 13.58
CA ILE A 52 -3.76 6.60 13.48
C ILE A 52 -4.45 6.32 12.14
N GLY A 53 -5.67 5.81 12.22
CA GLY A 53 -6.56 5.68 11.06
C GLY A 53 -7.27 7.00 10.79
N VAL A 54 -7.12 7.51 9.55
CA VAL A 54 -7.81 8.72 9.07
C VAL A 54 -8.65 8.33 7.86
N ASP A 55 -9.87 8.83 7.77
CA ASP A 55 -10.75 8.63 6.62
C ASP A 55 -11.44 9.92 6.16
N ILE A 56 -12.18 9.82 5.06
CA ILE A 56 -12.83 10.96 4.43
C ILE A 56 -13.98 11.56 5.26
N ARG A 57 -14.46 10.87 6.29
CA ARG A 57 -15.51 11.40 7.21
C ARG A 57 -15.05 12.64 7.94
N SER A 58 -13.74 12.86 8.00
CA SER A 58 -13.17 14.09 8.53
C SER A 58 -13.57 15.32 7.70
N GLY A 59 -14.16 15.16 6.50
CA GLY A 59 -14.77 16.22 5.70
C GLY A 59 -13.79 17.37 5.43
N HIS A 60 -14.23 18.60 5.67
CA HIS A 60 -13.40 19.80 5.48
C HIS A 60 -12.08 19.80 6.25
N ALA A 61 -11.98 19.01 7.32
CA ALA A 61 -10.75 18.89 8.09
C ALA A 61 -9.63 18.13 7.33
N LEU A 62 -9.95 17.39 6.25
CA LEU A 62 -8.92 16.78 5.39
C LEU A 62 -7.99 17.82 4.77
N ALA A 63 -8.50 19.00 4.43
CA ALA A 63 -7.67 20.12 3.94
C ALA A 63 -6.68 20.63 5.00
N GLU A 64 -7.02 20.50 6.29
CA GLU A 64 -6.16 20.87 7.40
C GLU A 64 -5.06 19.84 7.66
N LEU A 65 -5.26 18.58 7.21
CA LEU A 65 -4.29 17.51 7.44
C LEU A 65 -2.94 17.80 6.80
N ASP A 66 -2.93 18.45 5.64
CA ASP A 66 -1.68 18.83 4.97
C ASP A 66 -0.85 19.77 5.84
N SER A 67 -1.48 20.80 6.42
CA SER A 67 -0.82 21.74 7.33
C SER A 67 -0.40 21.08 8.65
N VAL A 68 -1.20 20.16 9.17
CA VAL A 68 -0.88 19.41 10.39
C VAL A 68 0.35 18.51 10.16
N LEU A 69 0.45 17.84 9.02
CA LEU A 69 1.61 17.03 8.66
C LEU A 69 2.88 17.88 8.50
N ASP A 70 2.76 19.06 7.90
CA ASP A 70 3.87 20.00 7.79
C ASP A 70 4.34 20.51 9.16
N ASP A 71 3.41 20.87 10.04
CA ASP A 71 3.72 21.27 11.41
C ASP A 71 4.41 20.15 12.20
N MET A 72 4.00 18.91 12.01
CA MET A 72 4.64 17.76 12.62
C MET A 72 6.07 17.58 12.13
N LEU A 73 6.33 17.70 10.81
CA LEU A 73 7.68 17.66 10.25
C LEU A 73 8.56 18.79 10.82
N ASN A 74 8.03 20.01 10.91
CA ASN A 74 8.74 21.16 11.47
C ASN A 74 9.11 20.97 12.96
N LYS A 75 8.28 20.22 13.69
CA LYS A 75 8.53 19.82 15.09
C LYS A 75 9.40 18.58 15.23
N HIS A 76 9.95 18.06 14.12
CA HIS A 76 10.79 16.85 14.08
C HIS A 76 10.10 15.56 14.57
N PHE A 77 8.78 15.45 14.41
CA PHE A 77 8.10 14.17 14.59
C PHE A 77 8.36 13.26 13.41
N ASN A 78 8.83 12.05 13.68
CA ASN A 78 8.93 11.01 12.67
C ASN A 78 7.59 10.34 12.51
N TYR A 79 7.06 10.31 11.29
CA TYR A 79 5.85 9.58 10.95
C TYR A 79 5.99 8.92 9.57
N THR A 80 5.22 7.89 9.35
CA THR A 80 5.10 7.19 8.07
C THR A 80 3.65 7.20 7.63
N ILE A 81 3.39 7.58 6.39
CA ILE A 81 2.05 7.58 5.81
C ILE A 81 1.87 6.31 4.99
N LEU A 82 1.05 5.39 5.52
CA LEU A 82 0.56 4.23 4.78
C LEU A 82 -0.73 4.60 4.06
N PHE A 83 -0.77 4.46 2.75
CA PHE A 83 -1.94 4.65 1.92
C PHE A 83 -2.44 3.31 1.37
N LEU A 84 -3.67 2.95 1.72
CA LEU A 84 -4.33 1.75 1.22
C LEU A 84 -5.28 2.14 0.09
N GLU A 85 -5.12 1.54 -1.07
CA GLU A 85 -6.02 1.76 -2.20
C GLU A 85 -6.60 0.46 -2.75
N SER A 86 -7.63 0.58 -3.57
CA SER A 86 -8.23 -0.53 -4.28
C SER A 86 -8.86 -0.02 -5.58
N SER A 87 -9.00 -0.87 -6.59
CA SER A 87 -9.61 -0.49 -7.87
C SER A 87 -11.09 -0.09 -7.71
N ASP A 88 -11.57 0.77 -8.59
CA ASP A 88 -12.96 1.26 -8.55
C ASP A 88 -13.96 0.10 -8.63
N GLU A 89 -13.66 -0.92 -9.42
CA GLU A 89 -14.52 -2.11 -9.57
C GLU A 89 -14.67 -2.87 -8.25
N VAL A 90 -13.56 -3.03 -7.52
CA VAL A 90 -13.54 -3.70 -6.22
C VAL A 90 -14.25 -2.84 -5.18
N LEU A 91 -14.03 -1.53 -5.19
CA LEU A 91 -14.70 -0.60 -4.28
C LEU A 91 -16.22 -0.61 -4.49
N VAL A 92 -16.70 -0.55 -5.74
CA VAL A 92 -18.14 -0.63 -6.07
C VAL A 92 -18.73 -1.95 -5.57
N LYS A 93 -18.02 -3.07 -5.74
CA LYS A 93 -18.47 -4.37 -5.26
C LYS A 93 -18.59 -4.42 -3.75
N ARG A 94 -17.54 -4.01 -3.05
CA ARG A 94 -17.49 -3.96 -1.58
C ARG A 94 -18.59 -3.06 -1.00
N TYR A 95 -18.85 -1.94 -1.65
CA TYR A 95 -19.91 -1.02 -1.23
C TYR A 95 -21.29 -1.66 -1.32
N LYS A 96 -21.60 -2.33 -2.43
CA LYS A 96 -22.88 -3.03 -2.60
C LYS A 96 -23.10 -4.12 -1.54
N GLU A 97 -22.03 -4.72 -1.04
CA GLU A 97 -22.07 -5.74 0.01
C GLU A 97 -22.40 -5.13 1.39
N THR A 98 -21.91 -3.92 1.68
CA THR A 98 -22.04 -3.31 3.03
C THR A 98 -23.37 -2.62 3.28
N ARG A 99 -24.14 -2.27 2.24
CA ARG A 99 -25.43 -1.54 2.32
C ARG A 99 -25.39 -0.25 3.16
N ARG A 100 -24.22 0.39 3.26
CA ARG A 100 -24.08 1.66 3.98
C ARG A 100 -24.15 2.83 3.00
N THR A 101 -24.73 3.94 3.43
CA THR A 101 -24.71 5.19 2.65
C THR A 101 -23.30 5.79 2.74
N HIS A 102 -22.74 6.20 1.59
CA HIS A 102 -21.41 6.81 1.57
C HIS A 102 -21.49 8.23 2.15
N PRO A 103 -20.51 8.67 2.99
CA PRO A 103 -20.55 9.99 3.62
C PRO A 103 -20.57 11.16 2.65
N LEU A 104 -19.98 11.00 1.47
CA LEU A 104 -19.99 12.01 0.39
C LEU A 104 -21.21 11.91 -0.52
N ALA A 105 -22.10 10.92 -0.34
CA ALA A 105 -23.36 10.87 -1.07
C ALA A 105 -24.31 11.91 -0.49
N MET A 106 -24.74 12.86 -1.31
CA MET A 106 -25.71 13.89 -0.91
C MET A 106 -27.15 13.36 -0.91
N ASP A 107 -27.43 12.38 -1.78
CA ASP A 107 -28.73 11.72 -1.90
C ASP A 107 -28.57 10.21 -2.04
N ASP A 108 -29.61 9.45 -1.62
CA ASP A 108 -29.67 7.97 -1.76
C ASP A 108 -29.65 7.50 -3.24
N HIS A 109 -29.72 8.41 -4.19
CA HIS A 109 -29.69 8.17 -5.63
C HIS A 109 -28.35 8.51 -6.30
N ASP A 110 -27.36 9.00 -5.54
CA ASP A 110 -26.06 9.30 -6.11
C ASP A 110 -25.38 8.03 -6.64
N ARG A 111 -24.90 8.13 -7.87
CA ARG A 111 -24.17 7.00 -8.47
C ARG A 111 -22.84 6.83 -7.76
N ILE A 112 -22.66 5.64 -7.25
CA ILE A 112 -21.48 5.24 -6.49
C ILE A 112 -20.16 5.53 -7.21
N ASP A 113 -20.15 5.37 -8.55
CA ASP A 113 -18.98 5.65 -9.38
C ASP A 113 -18.53 7.11 -9.28
N ASN A 114 -19.48 8.05 -9.13
CA ASN A 114 -19.18 9.48 -8.98
C ASN A 114 -18.64 9.78 -7.57
N VAL A 115 -19.20 9.13 -6.57
CA VAL A 115 -18.80 9.29 -5.18
C VAL A 115 -17.37 8.78 -4.97
N ILE A 116 -17.00 7.64 -5.58
CA ILE A 116 -15.64 7.10 -5.55
C ILE A 116 -14.65 8.07 -6.21
N LYS A 117 -15.03 8.70 -7.33
CA LYS A 117 -14.16 9.69 -7.99
C LYS A 117 -13.92 10.91 -7.12
N LEU A 118 -14.98 11.43 -6.47
CA LEU A 118 -14.86 12.56 -5.55
C LEU A 118 -13.94 12.19 -4.38
N GLU A 119 -14.11 11.01 -3.80
CA GLU A 119 -13.25 10.51 -2.73
C GLU A 119 -11.78 10.42 -3.16
N ARG A 120 -11.50 9.91 -4.36
CA ARG A 120 -10.13 9.85 -4.91
C ARG A 120 -9.53 11.24 -5.10
N ASP A 121 -10.32 12.19 -5.58
CA ASP A 121 -9.85 13.56 -5.79
C ASP A 121 -9.52 14.23 -4.44
N GLU A 122 -10.34 14.04 -3.43
CA GLU A 122 -10.10 14.51 -2.06
C GLU A 122 -8.83 13.89 -1.44
N LEU A 123 -8.57 12.60 -1.68
CA LEU A 123 -7.42 11.89 -1.12
C LEU A 123 -6.13 12.01 -1.95
N LYS A 124 -6.18 12.62 -3.13
CA LYS A 124 -5.07 12.67 -4.08
C LYS A 124 -3.80 13.32 -3.51
N PHE A 125 -3.94 14.33 -2.66
CA PHE A 125 -2.80 14.98 -2.02
C PHE A 125 -2.11 14.03 -1.03
N LEU A 126 -2.89 13.25 -0.25
CA LEU A 126 -2.34 12.26 0.68
C LEU A 126 -1.64 11.12 -0.03
N LYS A 127 -2.20 10.65 -1.15
CA LYS A 127 -1.52 9.64 -1.97
C LYS A 127 -0.16 10.12 -2.46
N LYS A 128 -0.02 11.41 -2.81
CA LYS A 128 1.26 12.00 -3.22
C LYS A 128 2.29 12.12 -2.08
N ARG A 129 1.82 12.21 -0.85
CA ARG A 129 2.66 12.31 0.35
C ARG A 129 2.90 10.96 1.01
N ALA A 130 2.23 9.91 0.54
CA ALA A 130 2.36 8.59 1.13
C ALA A 130 3.78 8.04 0.95
N ASP A 131 4.33 7.52 2.04
CA ASP A 131 5.62 6.83 2.05
C ASP A 131 5.47 5.38 1.55
N VAL A 132 4.31 4.77 1.84
CA VAL A 132 3.97 3.41 1.44
C VAL A 132 2.57 3.41 0.84
N ILE A 133 2.42 2.82 -0.34
CA ILE A 133 1.14 2.64 -1.02
C ILE A 133 0.94 1.15 -1.25
N ILE A 134 -0.19 0.59 -0.77
CA ILE A 134 -0.53 -0.82 -0.97
C ILE A 134 -1.86 -0.88 -1.74
N ASP A 135 -1.84 -1.52 -2.91
CA ASP A 135 -3.05 -1.85 -3.66
C ASP A 135 -3.63 -3.18 -3.17
N THR A 136 -4.79 -3.10 -2.53
CA THR A 136 -5.49 -4.24 -1.94
C THR A 136 -6.53 -4.86 -2.88
N SER A 137 -6.57 -4.46 -4.16
CA SER A 137 -7.59 -4.87 -5.13
C SER A 137 -7.71 -6.39 -5.28
N GLN A 138 -6.58 -7.07 -5.29
CA GLN A 138 -6.49 -8.52 -5.48
C GLN A 138 -5.98 -9.25 -4.23
N MET A 139 -5.68 -8.52 -3.16
CA MET A 139 -5.10 -9.10 -1.94
C MET A 139 -6.15 -9.76 -1.06
N LEU A 140 -5.81 -10.92 -0.54
CA LEU A 140 -6.50 -11.54 0.58
C LEU A 140 -6.03 -10.88 1.89
N THR A 141 -6.86 -10.94 2.91
CA THR A 141 -6.53 -10.37 4.25
C THR A 141 -5.19 -10.89 4.78
N ARG A 142 -4.87 -12.18 4.56
CA ARG A 142 -3.59 -12.80 4.96
C ARG A 142 -2.38 -12.23 4.22
N GLU A 143 -2.58 -11.86 2.95
CA GLU A 143 -1.50 -11.30 2.12
C GLU A 143 -1.22 -9.86 2.54
N LEU A 144 -2.27 -9.07 2.79
CA LEU A 144 -2.13 -7.73 3.37
C LEU A 144 -1.41 -7.78 4.72
N LYS A 145 -1.73 -8.77 5.58
CA LYS A 145 -1.05 -8.95 6.86
C LYS A 145 0.44 -9.22 6.68
N ALA A 146 0.81 -10.17 5.82
CA ALA A 146 2.20 -10.50 5.54
C ALA A 146 2.98 -9.32 4.94
N GLU A 147 2.34 -8.54 4.07
CA GLU A 147 2.92 -7.33 3.48
C GLU A 147 3.24 -6.27 4.55
N LEU A 148 2.28 -6.01 5.45
CA LEU A 148 2.45 -5.06 6.54
C LEU A 148 3.53 -5.52 7.53
N GLU A 149 3.56 -6.81 7.87
CA GLU A 149 4.60 -7.39 8.71
C GLU A 149 5.99 -7.19 8.09
N GLY A 150 6.13 -7.44 6.78
CA GLY A 150 7.38 -7.21 6.05
C GLY A 150 7.81 -5.74 6.01
N ILE A 151 6.86 -4.80 5.92
CA ILE A 151 7.17 -3.37 5.83
C ILE A 151 7.55 -2.78 7.18
N PHE A 152 6.84 -3.12 8.25
CA PHE A 152 6.97 -2.41 9.53
C PHE A 152 7.81 -3.14 10.58
N PHE A 153 7.99 -4.47 10.46
CA PHE A 153 8.57 -5.28 11.53
C PHE A 153 9.79 -6.12 11.13
N ASP A 154 10.08 -6.24 9.83
CA ASP A 154 11.30 -6.93 9.41
C ASP A 154 12.51 -6.02 9.66
N ASP A 155 13.39 -6.40 10.59
CA ASP A 155 14.55 -5.65 11.15
C ASP A 155 15.65 -5.29 10.11
N LYS A 156 15.39 -5.54 8.84
CA LYS A 156 16.31 -5.25 7.73
C LYS A 156 16.05 -3.87 7.15
N ASN A 157 16.77 -2.85 7.68
CA ASN A 157 17.03 -1.56 7.05
C ASN A 157 16.14 -1.22 5.84
N PHE A 158 14.89 -0.88 6.08
CA PHE A 158 13.98 -0.42 5.05
C PHE A 158 14.46 0.95 4.53
N LYS A 159 15.19 0.93 3.45
CA LYS A 159 15.33 2.11 2.59
C LYS A 159 14.06 2.18 1.76
N ASN A 160 13.41 3.32 1.75
CA ASN A 160 12.10 3.67 1.18
C ASN A 160 11.86 3.30 -0.31
N LEU A 161 12.38 2.21 -0.81
CA LEU A 161 12.12 1.70 -2.14
C LEU A 161 11.62 0.25 -2.05
N PHE A 162 10.33 0.06 -2.24
CA PHE A 162 9.73 -1.25 -2.38
C PHE A 162 9.73 -1.63 -3.87
N VAL A 163 10.42 -2.69 -4.21
CA VAL A 163 10.49 -3.20 -5.58
C VAL A 163 9.81 -4.55 -5.67
N THR A 164 8.67 -4.58 -6.35
CA THR A 164 7.98 -5.83 -6.68
C THR A 164 8.43 -6.32 -8.05
N VAL A 165 8.98 -7.52 -8.12
CA VAL A 165 9.35 -8.16 -9.38
C VAL A 165 8.34 -9.24 -9.72
N LEU A 166 7.58 -9.02 -10.79
CA LEU A 166 6.55 -9.94 -11.26
C LEU A 166 6.99 -10.61 -12.56
N SER A 167 6.98 -11.94 -12.60
CA SER A 167 7.13 -12.70 -13.85
C SER A 167 5.78 -13.01 -14.46
N PHE A 168 5.55 -12.66 -15.72
CA PHE A 168 4.28 -12.85 -16.40
C PHE A 168 4.48 -13.31 -17.85
N GLY A 169 3.44 -13.92 -18.41
CA GLY A 169 3.39 -14.28 -19.83
C GLY A 169 2.49 -13.33 -20.62
N PHE A 170 2.95 -12.84 -21.76
CA PHE A 170 2.22 -11.90 -22.63
C PHE A 170 0.86 -12.41 -23.14
N LYS A 171 0.56 -13.72 -22.95
CA LYS A 171 -0.71 -14.31 -23.38
C LYS A 171 -1.94 -13.60 -22.78
N TYR A 172 -1.82 -13.07 -21.57
CA TYR A 172 -2.91 -12.42 -20.84
C TYR A 172 -2.76 -10.89 -20.74
N GLY A 173 -1.80 -10.34 -21.48
CA GLY A 173 -1.50 -8.91 -21.43
C GLY A 173 -0.39 -8.56 -20.46
N ILE A 174 -0.08 -7.27 -20.40
CA ILE A 174 0.87 -6.69 -19.45
C ILE A 174 0.09 -6.36 -18.16
N PRO A 175 0.64 -6.63 -16.96
CA PRO A 175 0.02 -6.21 -15.70
C PRO A 175 -0.24 -4.71 -15.72
N ALA A 176 -1.44 -4.29 -15.32
CA ALA A 176 -1.88 -2.90 -15.42
C ALA A 176 -1.17 -1.97 -14.41
N ASP A 177 -0.58 -2.55 -13.39
CA ASP A 177 0.14 -1.92 -12.28
C ASP A 177 1.66 -1.91 -12.47
N ALA A 178 2.17 -2.39 -13.62
CA ALA A 178 3.60 -2.43 -13.88
C ALA A 178 4.14 -1.05 -14.27
N ASP A 179 5.06 -0.51 -13.48
CA ASP A 179 5.79 0.73 -13.79
C ASP A 179 6.87 0.51 -14.85
N LEU A 180 7.49 -0.68 -14.84
CA LEU A 180 8.55 -1.07 -15.78
C LEU A 180 8.28 -2.47 -16.31
N VAL A 181 8.41 -2.65 -17.60
CA VAL A 181 8.26 -3.94 -18.27
C VAL A 181 9.50 -4.26 -19.08
N PHE A 182 10.11 -5.40 -18.77
CA PHE A 182 11.25 -5.93 -19.51
C PHE A 182 10.84 -7.12 -20.35
N ASP A 183 11.01 -7.04 -21.67
CA ASP A 183 10.80 -8.17 -22.56
C ASP A 183 12.07 -9.02 -22.62
N VAL A 184 12.01 -10.20 -22.02
CA VAL A 184 13.13 -11.15 -21.97
C VAL A 184 13.05 -12.26 -23.01
N ARG A 185 12.13 -12.17 -23.99
CA ARG A 185 11.94 -13.21 -25.03
C ARG A 185 13.12 -13.34 -25.98
N PHE A 186 14.07 -12.42 -25.95
CA PHE A 186 15.32 -12.54 -26.70
C PHE A 186 16.29 -13.56 -26.09
N LEU A 187 16.07 -13.95 -24.81
CA LEU A 187 16.86 -14.99 -24.19
C LEU A 187 16.48 -16.36 -24.76
N PRO A 188 17.46 -17.26 -25.01
CA PRO A 188 17.19 -18.59 -25.47
C PRO A 188 16.33 -19.33 -24.44
N ASN A 189 15.23 -19.93 -24.91
CA ASN A 189 14.36 -20.68 -24.03
C ASN A 189 15.04 -22.01 -23.63
N PRO A 190 15.29 -22.23 -22.33
CA PRO A 190 15.95 -23.46 -21.84
C PRO A 190 15.24 -24.75 -22.26
N TYR A 191 13.94 -24.72 -22.53
CA TYR A 191 13.18 -25.86 -22.97
C TYR A 191 13.68 -26.48 -24.30
N TYR A 192 14.30 -25.67 -25.16
CA TYR A 192 14.86 -26.14 -26.44
C TYR A 192 16.30 -26.66 -26.35
N VAL A 193 16.89 -26.61 -25.15
CA VAL A 193 18.19 -27.16 -24.87
C VAL A 193 18.00 -28.51 -24.14
N ASP A 194 18.37 -29.62 -24.79
CA ASP A 194 18.05 -30.95 -24.27
C ASP A 194 18.55 -31.21 -22.85
N GLU A 195 19.71 -30.65 -22.49
CA GLU A 195 20.33 -30.76 -21.16
C GLU A 195 19.57 -29.95 -20.10
N LEU A 196 18.90 -28.87 -20.48
CA LEU A 196 18.20 -27.97 -19.57
C LEU A 196 16.71 -28.25 -19.50
N ARG A 197 16.17 -28.98 -20.47
CA ARG A 197 14.75 -29.29 -20.59
C ARG A 197 14.11 -29.94 -19.35
N PRO A 198 14.78 -30.88 -18.63
CA PRO A 198 14.22 -31.48 -17.43
C PRO A 198 14.33 -30.57 -16.18
N LEU A 199 15.08 -29.45 -16.24
CA LEU A 199 15.33 -28.58 -15.13
C LEU A 199 14.22 -27.55 -14.96
N THR A 200 14.06 -27.06 -13.74
CA THR A 200 13.09 -26.02 -13.37
C THR A 200 13.81 -24.74 -12.92
N GLY A 201 13.09 -23.63 -12.79
CA GLY A 201 13.64 -22.37 -12.29
C GLY A 201 14.18 -22.43 -10.86
N LEU A 202 14.00 -23.54 -10.14
CA LEU A 202 14.56 -23.77 -8.81
C LEU A 202 15.93 -24.45 -8.85
N ASP A 203 16.35 -24.94 -10.04
CA ASP A 203 17.62 -25.61 -10.20
C ASP A 203 18.73 -24.58 -10.43
N LEU A 204 19.73 -24.54 -9.54
CA LEU A 204 20.87 -23.60 -9.60
C LEU A 204 21.62 -23.69 -10.92
N SER A 205 21.73 -24.87 -11.52
CA SER A 205 22.36 -25.06 -12.83
C SER A 205 21.65 -24.29 -13.94
N LEU A 206 20.32 -24.26 -13.95
CA LEU A 206 19.54 -23.48 -14.91
C LEU A 206 19.74 -21.98 -14.72
N ILE A 207 19.76 -21.52 -13.48
CA ILE A 207 19.97 -20.09 -13.13
C ILE A 207 21.34 -19.62 -13.62
N HIS A 208 22.40 -20.39 -13.35
CA HIS A 208 23.77 -20.02 -13.74
C HIS A 208 24.06 -20.12 -15.25
N ILE A 209 23.41 -21.04 -15.97
CA ILE A 209 23.61 -21.20 -17.41
C ILE A 209 22.82 -20.15 -18.21
N SER A 210 21.67 -19.72 -17.72
CA SER A 210 20.82 -18.73 -18.38
C SER A 210 21.14 -17.28 -17.98
N GLU A 211 22.00 -17.05 -16.98
CA GLU A 211 22.49 -15.70 -16.72
C GLU A 211 23.27 -15.16 -17.92
N PRO A 212 22.88 -14.02 -18.50
CA PRO A 212 23.69 -13.35 -19.50
C PRO A 212 25.02 -13.00 -18.83
N THR A 213 26.08 -13.63 -19.28
CA THR A 213 27.45 -13.41 -18.77
C THR A 213 27.71 -11.91 -18.70
N ARG A 214 27.92 -11.37 -17.51
CA ARG A 214 28.20 -9.96 -17.19
C ARG A 214 29.52 -9.44 -17.79
N LEU A 215 30.12 -10.18 -18.71
CA LEU A 215 31.45 -9.97 -19.30
C LEU A 215 31.39 -9.38 -20.72
N GLY A 216 30.55 -8.38 -20.96
CA GLY A 216 30.48 -7.81 -22.31
C GLY A 216 30.07 -6.36 -22.44
N MET A 217 29.93 -5.60 -21.35
CA MET A 217 29.60 -4.18 -21.45
C MET A 217 30.49 -3.31 -20.57
N ILE A 218 31.80 -3.34 -20.84
CA ILE A 218 32.72 -2.24 -20.51
C ILE A 218 33.62 -2.05 -21.75
N SER A 219 33.20 -1.19 -22.64
CA SER A 219 34.07 -0.44 -23.55
C SER A 219 33.28 0.73 -24.14
#